data_158abc8ca0b0011bc1517b01d52b7204
#
_entry.id   158abc8ca0b0011bc1517b01d52b7204
#
_cell.length_a   1.000
_cell.length_b   1.000
_cell.length_c   1.000
_cell.angle_alpha   90.00
_cell.angle_beta   90.00
_cell.angle_gamma   90.00
#
_symmetry.space_group_name_H-M   'P 1'
#
loop_
_entity.id
_entity.type
_entity.pdbx_description
1 polymer ?
#
loop_
_entity_poly.entity_id
_entity_poly.type
_entity_poly.pdbx_seq_one_letter_code
_entity_poly.pdbx_strand_id
1 'polypeptide(L)'
;MFIKIPSTGGASLEDAANFKAFKVVSEIPLDQDCPALAAVGRLEGAHLWVYVAWLKANGPDDAGWQTGLAKMLDYAKSAGWVDAAGAVRAHIES
;
A
#
# COMPACT_ATOMS: atom_id res chain seq x y z
N MET A 1 -5.01 -7.87 -2.14
CA MET A 1 -4.85 -6.76 -1.15
C MET A 1 -4.87 -5.43 -1.86
N PHE A 2 -5.61 -4.48 -1.35
CA PHE A 2 -5.59 -3.12 -1.89
C PHE A 2 -5.79 -2.11 -0.78
N ILE A 3 -5.30 -0.90 -1.02
CA ILE A 3 -5.48 0.23 -0.12
C ILE A 3 -6.61 1.06 -0.65
N LYS A 4 -7.68 1.22 0.12
CA LYS A 4 -8.82 2.03 -0.27
C LYS A 4 -8.70 3.43 0.34
N ILE A 5 -8.83 4.45 -0.51
CA ILE A 5 -8.84 5.85 -0.08
C ILE A 5 -10.22 6.42 -0.40
N PRO A 6 -11.12 6.45 0.60
CA PRO A 6 -12.49 6.94 0.37
C PRO A 6 -12.54 8.47 0.32
N SER A 7 -13.66 8.99 -0.18
CA SER A 7 -13.86 10.44 -0.28
C SER A 7 -14.07 11.10 1.08
N THR A 8 -14.39 10.34 2.12
CA THR A 8 -14.85 10.88 3.40
C THR A 8 -13.96 10.57 4.59
N GLY A 9 -12.84 9.87 4.41
CA GLY A 9 -12.06 9.49 5.57
C GLY A 9 -10.67 8.98 5.26
N GLY A 10 -10.04 8.37 6.25
CA GLY A 10 -8.70 7.85 6.14
C GLY A 10 -8.63 6.57 5.31
N ALA A 11 -7.42 6.25 4.86
CA ALA A 11 -7.16 5.04 4.08
C ALA A 11 -7.35 3.78 4.91
N SER A 12 -7.76 2.69 4.25
CA SER A 12 -7.90 1.38 4.88
C SER A 12 -7.27 0.30 4.01
N LEU A 13 -6.85 -0.80 4.64
CA LEU A 13 -6.32 -1.97 3.94
C LEU A 13 -7.44 -2.99 3.78
N GLU A 14 -7.75 -3.33 2.52
CA GLU A 14 -8.83 -4.24 2.17
C GLU A 14 -8.29 -5.50 1.52
N ASP A 15 -9.04 -6.61 1.66
CA ASP A 15 -8.69 -7.91 1.06
C ASP A 15 -7.25 -8.32 1.39
N ALA A 16 -6.86 -8.15 2.66
CA ALA A 16 -5.48 -8.30 3.11
C ALA A 16 -4.89 -9.70 2.86
N ALA A 17 -5.73 -10.74 2.81
CA ALA A 17 -5.27 -12.10 2.58
C ALA A 17 -4.88 -12.39 1.13
N ASN A 18 -5.21 -11.50 0.19
CA ASN A 18 -4.91 -11.70 -1.22
C ASN A 18 -3.55 -11.08 -1.57
N PHE A 19 -2.50 -11.87 -1.51
CA PHE A 19 -1.13 -11.41 -1.83
C PHE A 19 -0.83 -11.43 -3.34
N LYS A 20 -1.76 -11.87 -4.17
CA LYS A 20 -1.56 -11.94 -5.63
C LYS A 20 -1.79 -10.60 -6.32
N ALA A 21 -2.45 -9.67 -5.66
CA ALA A 21 -2.73 -8.35 -6.20
C ALA A 21 -2.38 -7.29 -5.14
N PHE A 22 -1.76 -6.21 -5.56
CA PHE A 22 -1.45 -5.09 -4.68
C PHE A 22 -1.61 -3.79 -5.44
N LYS A 23 -2.56 -2.96 -5.00
CA LYS A 23 -2.88 -1.70 -5.67
C LYS A 23 -3.49 -0.71 -4.69
N VAL A 24 -3.65 0.53 -5.15
CA VAL A 24 -4.38 1.58 -4.43
C VAL A 24 -5.65 1.89 -5.20
N VAL A 25 -6.79 1.85 -4.53
CA VAL A 25 -8.08 2.26 -5.11
C VAL A 25 -8.51 3.55 -4.43
N SER A 26 -8.65 4.63 -5.19
CA SER A 26 -9.00 5.93 -4.64
C SER A 26 -10.34 6.42 -5.21
N GLU A 27 -11.20 6.90 -4.32
CA GLU A 27 -12.45 7.55 -4.70
C GLU A 27 -12.28 9.03 -5.00
N ILE A 28 -11.08 9.58 -4.75
CA ILE A 28 -10.76 10.99 -4.97
C ILE A 28 -9.46 11.09 -5.78
N PRO A 29 -9.26 12.19 -6.52
CA PRO A 29 -7.96 12.45 -7.11
C PRO A 29 -6.89 12.56 -6.02
N LEU A 30 -5.77 11.88 -6.23
CA LEU A 30 -4.67 11.92 -5.26
C LEU A 30 -3.65 12.96 -5.69
N ASP A 31 -3.22 13.77 -4.73
CA ASP A 31 -2.10 14.68 -4.88
C ASP A 31 -1.23 14.65 -3.63
N GLN A 32 -0.09 15.32 -3.68
CA GLN A 32 0.88 15.30 -2.59
C GLN A 32 0.39 16.02 -1.32
N ASP A 33 -0.64 16.84 -1.44
CA ASP A 33 -1.20 17.59 -0.33
C ASP A 33 -2.35 16.86 0.36
N CYS A 34 -2.71 15.66 -0.11
CA CYS A 34 -3.79 14.87 0.49
C CYS A 34 -3.37 14.35 1.88
N PRO A 35 -4.03 14.77 2.99
CA PRO A 35 -3.62 14.35 4.33
C PRO A 35 -3.71 12.84 4.55
N ALA A 36 -4.69 12.17 3.94
CA ALA A 36 -4.86 10.73 4.07
C ALA A 36 -3.69 9.97 3.44
N LEU A 37 -3.05 10.58 2.44
CA LEU A 37 -1.95 9.95 1.71
C LEU A 37 -0.64 9.97 2.50
N ALA A 38 -0.41 11.01 3.29
CA ALA A 38 0.87 11.23 3.96
C ALA A 38 1.27 10.07 4.89
N ALA A 39 0.31 9.43 5.54
CA ALA A 39 0.57 8.30 6.43
C ALA A 39 0.75 6.99 5.65
N VAL A 40 0.17 6.87 4.46
CA VAL A 40 0.17 5.66 3.66
C VAL A 40 1.44 5.53 2.84
N GLY A 41 1.90 6.62 2.23
CA GLY A 41 3.04 6.57 1.35
C GLY A 41 3.34 7.87 0.65
N ARG A 42 4.15 7.77 -0.40
CA ARG A 42 4.60 8.91 -1.20
C ARG A 42 4.10 8.75 -2.63
N LEU A 43 3.43 9.79 -3.14
CA LEU A 43 2.90 9.80 -4.50
C LEU A 43 4.02 10.06 -5.52
N GLU A 44 4.04 9.26 -6.60
CA GLU A 44 4.94 9.46 -7.73
C GLU A 44 4.20 9.10 -9.02
N GLY A 45 3.78 10.11 -9.78
CA GLY A 45 3.00 9.90 -11.00
C GLY A 45 1.72 9.14 -10.73
N ALA A 46 1.53 8.02 -11.42
CA ALA A 46 0.36 7.15 -11.26
C ALA A 46 0.59 6.04 -10.23
N HIS A 47 1.66 6.14 -9.45
CA HIS A 47 2.03 5.13 -8.46
C HIS A 47 2.14 5.74 -7.08
N LEU A 48 1.91 4.92 -6.06
CA LEU A 48 2.15 5.28 -4.68
C LEU A 48 3.20 4.34 -4.10
N TRP A 49 4.24 4.93 -3.49
CA TRP A 49 5.24 4.18 -2.74
C TRP A 49 4.71 4.00 -1.33
N VAL A 50 4.18 2.82 -1.04
CA VAL A 50 3.48 2.53 0.21
C VAL A 50 4.47 2.18 1.31
N TYR A 51 4.34 2.83 2.47
CA TYR A 51 5.18 2.52 3.61
C TYR A 51 4.79 1.18 4.22
N VAL A 52 5.77 0.29 4.36
CA VAL A 52 5.56 -1.04 4.95
C VAL A 52 5.04 -0.92 6.39
N ALA A 53 5.50 0.09 7.12
CA ALA A 53 5.01 0.34 8.48
C ALA A 53 3.50 0.58 8.52
N TRP A 54 2.95 1.29 7.50
CA TRP A 54 1.50 1.49 7.42
C TRP A 54 0.76 0.18 7.16
N LEU A 55 1.31 -0.66 6.26
CA LEU A 55 0.72 -1.98 5.97
C LEU A 55 0.67 -2.84 7.24
N LYS A 56 1.76 -2.88 8.00
CA LYS A 56 1.83 -3.65 9.23
C LYS A 56 0.88 -3.12 10.31
N ALA A 57 0.71 -1.79 10.37
CA ALA A 57 -0.15 -1.16 11.37
C ALA A 57 -1.64 -1.34 11.05
N ASN A 58 -2.00 -1.49 9.78
CA ASN A 58 -3.39 -1.56 9.34
C ASN A 58 -3.82 -2.94 8.86
N GLY A 59 -2.90 -3.89 8.76
CA GLY A 59 -3.20 -5.27 8.42
C GLY A 59 -3.60 -6.11 9.63
N PRO A 60 -3.96 -7.39 9.39
CA PRO A 60 -4.31 -8.30 10.49
C PRO A 60 -3.15 -8.52 11.44
N ASP A 61 -3.45 -8.61 12.73
CA ASP A 61 -2.46 -9.01 13.73
C ASP A 61 -2.40 -10.54 13.78
N ASP A 62 -1.76 -11.11 12.76
CA ASP A 62 -1.69 -12.54 12.53
C ASP A 62 -0.31 -12.90 11.98
N ALA A 63 0.36 -13.86 12.62
CA ALA A 63 1.70 -14.28 12.22
C ALA A 63 1.74 -14.86 10.81
N GLY A 64 0.71 -15.61 10.41
CA GLY A 64 0.61 -16.15 9.06
C GLY A 64 0.51 -15.06 8.01
N TRP A 65 -0.27 -14.02 8.30
CA TRP A 65 -0.39 -12.89 7.41
C TRP A 65 0.93 -12.12 7.28
N GLN A 66 1.62 -11.91 8.39
CA GLN A 66 2.91 -11.21 8.37
C GLN A 66 3.97 -12.00 7.60
N THR A 67 3.96 -13.32 7.69
CA THR A 67 4.84 -14.17 6.88
C THR A 67 4.52 -14.04 5.40
N GLY A 68 3.23 -14.04 5.03
CA GLY A 68 2.79 -13.83 3.66
C GLY A 68 3.19 -12.46 3.13
N LEU A 69 3.05 -11.42 3.96
CA LEU A 69 3.48 -10.07 3.61
C LEU A 69 4.98 -10.01 3.34
N ALA A 70 5.78 -10.64 4.19
CA ALA A 70 7.24 -10.69 4.01
C ALA A 70 7.62 -11.34 2.68
N LYS A 71 6.95 -12.42 2.29
CA LYS A 71 7.17 -13.09 1.00
C LYS A 71 6.78 -12.19 -0.17
N MET A 72 5.67 -11.47 -0.05
CA MET A 72 5.24 -10.52 -1.07
C MET A 72 6.28 -9.40 -1.24
N LEU A 73 6.80 -8.89 -0.13
CA LEU A 73 7.82 -7.84 -0.16
C LEU A 73 9.13 -8.33 -0.78
N ASP A 74 9.54 -9.56 -0.50
CA ASP A 74 10.72 -10.15 -1.13
C ASP A 74 10.56 -10.26 -2.63
N TYR A 75 9.38 -10.68 -3.09
CA TYR A 75 9.07 -10.73 -4.52
C TYR A 75 9.11 -9.34 -5.15
N ALA A 76 8.50 -8.35 -4.50
CA ALA A 76 8.48 -6.97 -4.98
C ALA A 76 9.91 -6.40 -5.06
N LYS A 77 10.74 -6.72 -4.10
CA LYS A 77 12.15 -6.30 -4.10
C LYS A 77 12.91 -6.91 -5.28
N SER A 78 12.69 -8.18 -5.56
CA SER A 78 13.30 -8.86 -6.71
C SER A 78 12.85 -8.24 -8.03
N ALA A 79 11.60 -7.78 -8.11
CA ALA A 79 11.06 -7.14 -9.31
C ALA A 79 11.43 -5.67 -9.44
N GLY A 80 12.10 -5.09 -8.45
CA GLY A 80 12.49 -3.67 -8.48
C GLY A 80 11.39 -2.72 -8.03
N TRP A 81 10.38 -3.21 -7.31
CA TRP A 81 9.23 -2.41 -6.87
C TRP A 81 9.36 -1.92 -5.42
N VAL A 82 10.55 -1.98 -4.86
CA VAL A 82 10.84 -1.48 -3.51
C VAL A 82 11.93 -0.42 -3.62
N ASP A 83 11.69 0.75 -3.00
CA ASP A 83 12.67 1.83 -3.04
C ASP A 83 13.73 1.68 -1.96
N ALA A 84 14.69 2.64 -1.92
CA ALA A 84 15.80 2.59 -0.97
C ALA A 84 15.33 2.68 0.50
N ALA A 85 14.15 3.24 0.75
CA ALA A 85 13.57 3.35 2.09
C ALA A 85 12.71 2.13 2.45
N GLY A 86 12.55 1.17 1.54
CA GLY A 86 11.75 -0.02 1.77
C GLY A 86 10.28 0.12 1.41
N ALA A 87 9.86 1.24 0.83
CA ALA A 87 8.48 1.44 0.41
C ALA A 87 8.17 0.64 -0.86
N VAL A 88 6.96 0.13 -0.98
CA VAL A 88 6.52 -0.72 -2.08
C VAL A 88 5.68 0.07 -3.07
N ARG A 89 5.99 -0.05 -4.35
CA ARG A 89 5.26 0.65 -5.41
C ARG A 89 3.91 -0.03 -5.67
N ALA A 90 2.85 0.74 -5.64
CA ALA A 90 1.50 0.28 -5.95
C ALA A 90 0.89 1.13 -7.07
N HIS A 91 0.20 0.48 -8.00
CA HIS A 91 -0.55 1.18 -9.04
C HIS A 91 -1.80 1.81 -8.44
N ILE A 92 -2.13 3.03 -8.88
CA ILE A 92 -3.31 3.75 -8.41
C ILE A 92 -4.44 3.60 -9.42
N GLU A 93 -5.57 3.11 -8.95
CA GLU A 93 -6.82 3.03 -9.72
C GLU A 93 -7.85 3.99 -9.11
N SER A 94 -8.69 4.54 -9.95
CA SER A 94 -9.77 5.44 -9.51
C SER A 94 -11.14 4.89 -9.88
#